data_6d54c7da257ca534c113cf86da320ac8
#
_entry.id   6d54c7da257ca534c113cf86da320ac8
#
_cell.length_a   1.000
_cell.length_b   1.000
_cell.length_c   1.000
_cell.angle_alpha   90.00
_cell.angle_beta   90.00
_cell.angle_gamma   90.00
#
_symmetry.space_group_name_H-M   'P 1'
#
loop_
_entity.id
_entity.type
_entity.pdbx_description
1 polymer ?
#
loop_
_entity_poly.entity_id
_entity_poly.type
_entity_poly.pdbx_seq_one_letter_code
_entity_poly.pdbx_strand_id
1 'polypeptide(L)'
;MRTRTVVLSLLLATSGVARASNYALEEVPMLVPADDAARLRAAGVATTFALLEHGGDVHGRKALAASTHIPVHTLETWIRQCDLMRLRGVGPDVARLLTAVGVLTVADLQKADPEKTEQAILRTNEQQKLSENPPSKDHLAAWIAQAKNLPIVLK
;
A
#
# COMPACT_ATOMS: atom_id res chain seq x y z
N MET A 1 28.55 17.52 52.97
CA MET A 1 27.32 16.99 52.36
C MET A 1 27.50 16.95 50.86
N ARG A 2 27.64 15.77 50.24
CA ARG A 2 27.80 15.59 48.78
C ARG A 2 26.49 15.10 48.23
N THR A 3 25.77 15.96 47.52
CA THR A 3 24.51 15.65 46.85
C THR A 3 24.80 14.84 45.59
N ARG A 4 24.44 13.55 45.55
CA ARG A 4 24.51 12.72 44.35
C ARG A 4 23.28 12.96 43.50
N THR A 5 23.47 13.63 42.37
CA THR A 5 22.45 13.76 41.33
C THR A 5 22.36 12.46 40.59
N VAL A 6 21.24 11.74 40.77
CA VAL A 6 20.90 10.55 39.97
C VAL A 6 20.29 11.03 38.66
N VAL A 7 21.04 10.89 37.58
CA VAL A 7 20.52 11.11 36.21
C VAL A 7 19.78 9.85 35.82
N LEU A 8 18.45 9.92 35.85
CA LEU A 8 17.57 8.87 35.35
C LEU A 8 17.54 8.96 33.81
N SER A 9 18.37 8.14 33.16
CA SER A 9 18.33 7.99 31.70
C SER A 9 17.06 7.27 31.31
N LEU A 10 16.09 8.04 30.80
CA LEU A 10 14.86 7.51 30.20
C LEU A 10 15.23 6.91 28.84
N LEU A 11 15.42 5.60 28.78
CA LEU A 11 15.49 4.87 27.51
C LEU A 11 14.10 4.94 26.85
N LEU A 12 13.95 5.83 25.89
CA LEU A 12 12.87 5.77 24.92
C LEU A 12 13.09 4.51 24.06
N ALA A 13 12.40 3.43 24.43
CA ALA A 13 12.21 2.30 23.54
C ALA A 13 11.43 2.79 22.33
N THR A 14 12.13 3.15 21.26
CA THR A 14 11.53 3.35 19.96
C THR A 14 11.07 1.97 19.49
N SER A 15 9.81 1.65 19.81
CA SER A 15 9.10 0.55 19.17
C SER A 15 9.13 0.84 17.68
N GLY A 16 10.03 0.16 16.97
CA GLY A 16 10.10 0.21 15.52
C GLY A 16 8.81 -0.36 14.94
N VAL A 17 7.78 0.47 14.86
CA VAL A 17 6.62 0.19 14.03
C VAL A 17 7.16 0.09 12.62
N ALA A 18 7.29 -1.14 12.13
CA ALA A 18 7.70 -1.39 10.76
C ALA A 18 6.72 -0.65 9.85
N ARG A 19 7.19 0.48 9.31
CA ARG A 19 6.38 1.34 8.46
C ARG A 19 5.97 0.55 7.22
N ALA A 20 4.68 0.54 6.94
CA ALA A 20 4.14 0.25 5.63
C ALA A 20 4.92 1.05 4.57
N SER A 21 5.08 0.47 3.39
CA SER A 21 5.82 1.12 2.30
C SER A 21 5.08 2.40 1.90
N ASN A 22 5.69 3.56 2.16
CA ASN A 22 5.17 4.86 1.79
C ASN A 22 6.13 5.52 0.80
N TYR A 23 5.67 5.67 -0.43
CA TYR A 23 6.43 6.23 -1.54
C TYR A 23 5.92 7.63 -1.89
N ALA A 24 6.80 8.53 -2.31
CA ALA A 24 6.36 9.70 -3.07
C ALA A 24 5.73 9.23 -4.39
N LEU A 25 4.62 9.83 -4.81
CA LEU A 25 3.91 9.37 -6.02
C LEU A 25 4.78 9.42 -7.28
N GLU A 26 5.76 10.32 -7.32
CA GLU A 26 6.72 10.43 -8.42
C GLU A 26 7.76 9.30 -8.47
N GLU A 27 7.97 8.62 -7.35
CA GLU A 27 8.89 7.48 -7.27
C GLU A 27 8.26 6.17 -7.78
N VAL A 28 6.96 6.19 -8.05
CA VAL A 28 6.18 5.01 -8.45
C VAL A 28 5.42 5.23 -9.77
N PRO A 29 6.11 5.62 -10.86
CA PRO A 29 5.46 5.96 -12.14
C PRO A 29 4.73 4.77 -12.77
N MET A 30 5.07 3.54 -12.39
CA MET A 30 4.34 2.35 -12.82
C MET A 30 2.97 2.22 -12.14
N LEU A 31 2.75 2.91 -11.02
CA LEU A 31 1.49 2.93 -10.29
C LEU A 31 0.69 4.19 -10.65
N VAL A 32 1.30 5.36 -10.53
CA VAL A 32 0.69 6.65 -10.83
C VAL A 32 1.54 7.38 -11.88
N PRO A 33 1.02 7.62 -13.10
CA PRO A 33 1.74 8.36 -14.12
C PRO A 33 2.19 9.74 -13.65
N ALA A 34 3.31 10.24 -14.18
CA ALA A 34 3.96 11.47 -13.71
C ALA A 34 3.02 12.70 -13.74
N ASP A 35 2.22 12.85 -14.81
CA ASP A 35 1.28 13.96 -14.93
C ASP A 35 0.17 13.91 -13.86
N ASP A 36 -0.31 12.71 -13.55
CA ASP A 36 -1.33 12.51 -12.53
C ASP A 36 -0.75 12.66 -11.12
N ALA A 37 0.50 12.23 -10.89
CA ALA A 37 1.23 12.48 -9.65
C ALA A 37 1.39 13.99 -9.40
N ALA A 38 1.69 14.78 -10.45
CA ALA A 38 1.76 16.23 -10.34
C ALA A 38 0.41 16.87 -9.98
N ARG A 39 -0.70 16.40 -10.59
CA ARG A 39 -2.07 16.86 -10.26
C ARG A 39 -2.46 16.53 -8.82
N LEU A 40 -2.17 15.31 -8.37
CA LEU A 40 -2.41 14.87 -7.00
C LEU A 40 -1.59 15.69 -6.01
N ARG A 41 -0.32 15.96 -6.29
CA ARG A 41 0.51 16.84 -5.46
C ARG A 41 -0.05 18.25 -5.36
N ALA A 42 -0.51 18.83 -6.45
CA ALA A 42 -1.15 20.15 -6.45
C ALA A 42 -2.43 20.17 -5.60
N ALA A 43 -3.10 19.03 -5.46
CA ALA A 43 -4.25 18.82 -4.57
C ALA A 43 -3.85 18.44 -3.12
N GLY A 44 -2.56 18.49 -2.77
CA GLY A 44 -2.07 18.18 -1.42
C GLY A 44 -1.80 16.70 -1.17
N VAL A 45 -1.84 15.84 -2.20
CA VAL A 45 -1.64 14.39 -2.11
C VAL A 45 -0.32 14.01 -2.77
N ALA A 46 0.75 13.91 -1.97
CA ALA A 46 2.10 13.69 -2.49
C ALA A 46 2.63 12.26 -2.33
N THR A 47 1.97 11.42 -1.52
CA THR A 47 2.46 10.07 -1.21
C THR A 47 1.36 9.01 -1.36
N THR A 48 1.77 7.75 -1.46
CA THR A 48 0.85 6.60 -1.51
C THR A 48 -0.02 6.51 -0.25
N PHE A 49 0.53 6.87 0.91
CA PHE A 49 -0.23 6.91 2.15
C PHE A 49 -1.28 8.04 2.14
N ALA A 50 -0.88 9.26 1.72
CA ALA A 50 -1.81 10.38 1.59
C ALA A 50 -2.93 10.08 0.58
N LEU A 51 -2.62 9.39 -0.53
CA LEU A 51 -3.62 8.99 -1.51
C LEU A 51 -4.65 8.02 -0.89
N LEU A 52 -4.19 7.07 -0.08
CA LEU A 52 -5.06 6.15 0.65
C LEU A 52 -5.92 6.88 1.69
N GLU A 53 -5.34 7.81 2.46
CA GLU A 53 -6.07 8.58 3.48
C GLU A 53 -7.16 9.45 2.86
N HIS A 54 -6.84 10.20 1.79
CA HIS A 54 -7.79 11.10 1.13
C HIS A 54 -8.85 10.35 0.33
N GLY A 55 -8.52 9.19 -0.23
CA GLY A 55 -9.40 8.42 -1.11
C GLY A 55 -10.03 7.18 -0.46
N GLY A 56 -9.86 6.97 0.84
CA GLY A 56 -10.30 5.76 1.54
C GLY A 56 -11.82 5.54 1.51
N ASP A 57 -12.59 6.59 1.34
CA ASP A 57 -14.05 6.51 1.19
C ASP A 57 -14.53 7.11 -0.14
N VAL A 58 -15.83 6.90 -0.45
CA VAL A 58 -16.45 7.34 -1.70
C VAL A 58 -16.43 8.87 -1.84
N HIS A 59 -16.60 9.62 -0.74
CA HIS A 59 -16.61 11.09 -0.76
C HIS A 59 -15.21 11.63 -1.08
N GLY A 60 -14.18 11.10 -0.44
CA GLY A 60 -12.79 11.46 -0.71
C GLY A 60 -12.39 11.19 -2.17
N ARG A 61 -12.75 10.02 -2.72
CA ARG A 61 -12.50 9.69 -4.13
C ARG A 61 -13.17 10.67 -5.09
N LYS A 62 -14.42 11.05 -4.83
CA LYS A 62 -15.15 12.06 -5.64
C LYS A 62 -14.52 13.45 -5.53
N ALA A 63 -14.09 13.85 -4.32
CA ALA A 63 -13.43 15.14 -4.10
C ALA A 63 -12.08 15.19 -4.84
N LEU A 64 -11.27 14.12 -4.78
CA LEU A 64 -10.03 14.02 -5.53
C LEU A 64 -10.28 14.07 -7.04
N ALA A 65 -11.26 13.34 -7.55
CA ALA A 65 -11.59 13.37 -8.98
C ALA A 65 -12.00 14.78 -9.45
N ALA A 66 -12.77 15.49 -8.65
CA ALA A 66 -13.19 16.86 -8.96
C ALA A 66 -12.02 17.85 -8.98
N SER A 67 -11.08 17.74 -8.03
CA SER A 67 -9.94 18.66 -7.92
C SER A 67 -8.80 18.35 -8.90
N THR A 68 -8.60 17.08 -9.24
CA THR A 68 -7.48 16.63 -10.08
C THR A 68 -7.85 16.36 -11.52
N HIS A 69 -9.15 16.27 -11.84
CA HIS A 69 -9.68 15.79 -13.13
C HIS A 69 -9.24 14.36 -13.50
N ILE A 70 -8.86 13.57 -12.51
CA ILE A 70 -8.55 12.14 -12.68
C ILE A 70 -9.85 11.35 -12.49
N PRO A 71 -10.19 10.42 -13.39
CA PRO A 71 -11.41 9.62 -13.27
C PRO A 71 -11.47 8.84 -11.95
N VAL A 72 -12.65 8.77 -11.33
CA VAL A 72 -12.83 8.07 -10.04
C VAL A 72 -12.35 6.63 -10.08
N HIS A 73 -12.63 5.89 -11.17
CA HIS A 73 -12.21 4.50 -11.31
C HIS A 73 -10.68 4.33 -11.37
N THR A 74 -9.98 5.31 -11.94
CA THR A 74 -8.51 5.34 -11.98
C THR A 74 -7.95 5.56 -10.57
N LEU A 75 -8.47 6.56 -9.86
CA LEU A 75 -8.11 6.81 -8.45
C LEU A 75 -8.38 5.56 -7.58
N GLU A 76 -9.53 4.92 -7.77
CA GLU A 76 -9.90 3.72 -7.03
C GLU A 76 -8.91 2.58 -7.23
N THR A 77 -8.43 2.37 -8.46
CA THR A 77 -7.42 1.36 -8.76
C THR A 77 -6.12 1.63 -7.99
N TRP A 78 -5.62 2.86 -8.02
CA TRP A 78 -4.40 3.22 -7.30
C TRP A 78 -4.57 3.15 -5.79
N ILE A 79 -5.71 3.60 -5.26
CA ILE A 79 -6.03 3.56 -3.82
C ILE A 79 -6.07 2.13 -3.29
N ARG A 80 -6.63 1.19 -4.06
CA ARG A 80 -6.61 -0.25 -3.74
C ARG A 80 -5.19 -0.80 -3.68
N GLN A 81 -4.33 -0.42 -4.63
CA GLN A 81 -2.92 -0.79 -4.61
C GLN A 81 -2.18 -0.17 -3.42
N CYS A 82 -2.48 1.08 -3.06
CA CYS A 82 -1.95 1.72 -1.85
C CYS A 82 -2.40 0.99 -0.57
N ASP A 83 -3.63 0.46 -0.52
CA ASP A 83 -4.09 -0.33 0.62
C ASP A 83 -3.25 -1.62 0.80
N LEU A 84 -2.95 -2.32 -0.29
CA LEU A 84 -2.08 -3.50 -0.26
C LEU A 84 -0.65 -3.18 0.17
N MET A 85 -0.12 -2.02 -0.21
CA MET A 85 1.22 -1.57 0.18
C MET A 85 1.35 -1.20 1.67
N ARG A 86 0.27 -1.24 2.45
CA ARG A 86 0.31 -1.21 3.93
C ARG A 86 0.97 -2.46 4.52
N LEU A 87 1.03 -3.53 3.76
CA LEU A 87 1.72 -4.75 4.16
C LEU A 87 3.23 -4.59 3.97
N ARG A 88 3.99 -4.96 4.98
CA ARG A 88 5.45 -4.91 4.90
C ARG A 88 5.96 -5.90 3.86
N GLY A 89 6.75 -5.42 2.91
CA GLY A 89 7.30 -6.21 1.81
C GLY A 89 6.44 -6.23 0.56
N VAL A 90 5.27 -5.59 0.57
CA VAL A 90 4.46 -5.37 -0.63
C VAL A 90 4.84 -4.02 -1.24
N GLY A 91 5.54 -4.05 -2.35
CA GLY A 91 5.88 -2.89 -3.17
C GLY A 91 4.89 -2.67 -4.31
N PRO A 92 5.10 -1.63 -5.15
CA PRO A 92 4.18 -1.27 -6.23
C PRO A 92 3.97 -2.36 -7.27
N ASP A 93 5.01 -3.09 -7.66
CA ASP A 93 4.94 -4.20 -8.62
C ASP A 93 4.13 -5.38 -8.09
N VAL A 94 4.35 -5.74 -6.81
CA VAL A 94 3.59 -6.79 -6.14
C VAL A 94 2.13 -6.38 -5.95
N ALA A 95 1.85 -5.14 -5.57
CA ALA A 95 0.49 -4.63 -5.45
C ALA A 95 -0.25 -4.70 -6.80
N ARG A 96 0.42 -4.38 -7.90
CA ARG A 96 -0.13 -4.53 -9.26
C ARG A 96 -0.41 -6.00 -9.61
N LEU A 97 0.50 -6.92 -9.27
CA LEU A 97 0.29 -8.36 -9.49
C LEU A 97 -0.91 -8.88 -8.69
N LEU A 98 -1.02 -8.52 -7.41
CA LEU A 98 -2.14 -8.91 -6.56
C LEU A 98 -3.47 -8.41 -7.15
N THR A 99 -3.53 -7.14 -7.55
CA THR A 99 -4.74 -6.59 -8.16
C THR A 99 -5.07 -7.23 -9.51
N ALA A 100 -4.07 -7.59 -10.30
CA ALA A 100 -4.25 -8.26 -11.59
C ALA A 100 -4.86 -9.67 -11.45
N VAL A 101 -4.69 -10.32 -10.30
CA VAL A 101 -5.28 -11.64 -10.00
C VAL A 101 -6.55 -11.56 -9.13
N GLY A 102 -7.11 -10.36 -8.93
CA GLY A 102 -8.37 -10.15 -8.22
C GLY A 102 -8.25 -9.95 -6.72
N VAL A 103 -7.03 -9.88 -6.16
CA VAL A 103 -6.78 -9.49 -4.76
C VAL A 103 -6.63 -7.97 -4.73
N LEU A 104 -7.73 -7.26 -4.54
CA LEU A 104 -7.79 -5.81 -4.74
C LEU A 104 -7.42 -5.02 -3.49
N THR A 105 -7.65 -5.57 -2.30
CA THR A 105 -7.53 -4.87 -1.01
C THR A 105 -6.93 -5.79 0.05
N VAL A 106 -6.54 -5.20 1.19
CA VAL A 106 -6.17 -5.96 2.40
C VAL A 106 -7.30 -6.89 2.84
N ALA A 107 -8.56 -6.47 2.71
CA ALA A 107 -9.73 -7.31 3.05
C ALA A 107 -9.86 -8.55 2.16
N ASP A 108 -9.53 -8.43 0.87
CA ASP A 108 -9.51 -9.57 -0.04
C ASP A 108 -8.37 -10.51 0.30
N LEU A 109 -7.19 -9.96 0.59
CA LEU A 109 -6.02 -10.76 0.95
C LEU A 109 -6.24 -11.57 2.24
N GLN A 110 -6.98 -11.03 3.23
CA GLN A 110 -7.32 -11.76 4.45
C GLN A 110 -8.02 -13.11 4.17
N LYS A 111 -8.71 -13.22 3.04
CA LYS A 111 -9.53 -14.38 2.63
C LYS A 111 -8.85 -15.22 1.54
N ALA A 112 -7.71 -14.77 1.04
CA ALA A 112 -7.03 -15.42 -0.07
C ALA A 112 -6.41 -16.76 0.35
N ASP A 113 -6.37 -17.69 -0.60
CA ASP A 113 -5.62 -18.93 -0.49
C ASP A 113 -4.21 -18.71 -1.06
N PRO A 114 -3.14 -18.91 -0.28
CA PRO A 114 -1.78 -18.57 -0.74
C PRO A 114 -1.33 -19.39 -1.94
N GLU A 115 -1.69 -20.66 -2.03
CA GLU A 115 -1.26 -21.54 -3.12
C GLU A 115 -2.00 -21.20 -4.43
N LYS A 116 -3.31 -21.01 -4.36
CA LYS A 116 -4.11 -20.60 -5.53
C LYS A 116 -3.69 -19.23 -6.03
N THR A 117 -3.41 -18.31 -5.11
CA THR A 117 -2.97 -16.95 -5.43
C THR A 117 -1.60 -16.96 -6.10
N GLU A 118 -0.63 -17.74 -5.59
CA GLU A 118 0.67 -17.92 -6.23
C GLU A 118 0.54 -18.41 -7.66
N GLN A 119 -0.25 -19.47 -7.89
CA GLN A 119 -0.46 -20.01 -9.23
C GLN A 119 -1.09 -18.99 -10.19
N ALA A 120 -2.04 -18.18 -9.71
CA ALA A 120 -2.64 -17.12 -10.51
C ALA A 120 -1.62 -16.02 -10.83
N ILE A 121 -0.81 -15.61 -9.86
CA ILE A 121 0.25 -14.62 -10.02
C ILE A 121 1.28 -15.09 -11.05
N LEU A 122 1.77 -16.32 -10.95
CA LEU A 122 2.76 -16.86 -11.88
C LEU A 122 2.24 -16.84 -13.32
N ARG A 123 1.01 -17.34 -13.56
CA ARG A 123 0.38 -17.29 -14.89
C ARG A 123 0.22 -15.86 -15.42
N THR A 124 -0.25 -14.94 -14.58
CA THR A 124 -0.44 -13.55 -14.98
C THR A 124 0.90 -12.86 -15.26
N ASN A 125 1.89 -13.12 -14.43
CA ASN A 125 3.22 -12.52 -14.60
C ASN A 125 3.97 -13.05 -15.82
N GLU A 126 3.76 -14.30 -16.24
CA GLU A 126 4.29 -14.83 -17.51
C GLU A 126 3.82 -14.00 -18.70
N GLN A 127 2.57 -13.54 -18.67
CA GLN A 127 1.95 -12.77 -19.76
C GLN A 127 2.25 -11.28 -19.69
N GLN A 128 2.18 -10.70 -18.50
CA GLN A 128 2.20 -9.25 -18.31
C GLN A 128 3.54 -8.69 -17.85
N LYS A 129 4.46 -9.54 -17.36
CA LYS A 129 5.81 -9.15 -16.88
C LYS A 129 5.79 -8.00 -15.87
N LEU A 130 4.87 -8.04 -14.91
CA LEU A 130 4.65 -6.97 -13.92
C LEU A 130 5.72 -6.92 -12.84
N SER A 131 6.37 -8.04 -12.54
CA SER A 131 7.46 -8.13 -11.55
C SER A 131 8.55 -9.10 -12.02
N GLU A 132 9.80 -8.76 -11.74
CA GLU A 132 10.94 -9.66 -11.95
C GLU A 132 10.98 -10.78 -10.88
N ASN A 133 10.45 -10.48 -9.69
CA ASN A 133 10.45 -11.39 -8.54
C ASN A 133 9.02 -11.58 -8.01
N PRO A 134 8.17 -12.38 -8.67
CA PRO A 134 6.83 -12.65 -8.18
C PRO A 134 6.87 -13.35 -6.81
N PRO A 135 5.92 -13.03 -5.91
CA PRO A 135 5.91 -13.59 -4.57
C PRO A 135 5.60 -15.09 -4.58
N SER A 136 6.28 -15.82 -3.70
CA SER A 136 6.02 -17.22 -3.43
C SER A 136 4.81 -17.39 -2.48
N LYS A 137 4.32 -18.63 -2.40
CA LYS A 137 3.30 -19.06 -1.43
C LYS A 137 3.64 -18.64 0.01
N ASP A 138 4.90 -18.75 0.41
CA ASP A 138 5.32 -18.40 1.78
C ASP A 138 5.25 -16.89 2.03
N HIS A 139 5.61 -16.05 1.04
CA HIS A 139 5.39 -14.61 1.11
C HIS A 139 3.90 -14.27 1.24
N LEU A 140 3.07 -14.91 0.43
CA LEU A 140 1.61 -14.72 0.48
C LEU A 140 1.02 -15.13 1.83
N ALA A 141 1.42 -16.28 2.37
CA ALA A 141 0.99 -16.72 3.70
C ALA A 141 1.39 -15.72 4.80
N ALA A 142 2.61 -15.19 4.75
CA ALA A 142 3.07 -14.17 5.70
C ALA A 142 2.27 -12.86 5.57
N TRP A 143 1.95 -12.41 4.36
CA TRP A 143 1.12 -11.21 4.15
C TRP A 143 -0.34 -11.42 4.56
N ILE A 144 -0.91 -12.60 4.32
CA ILE A 144 -2.25 -12.95 4.81
C ILE A 144 -2.30 -12.87 6.34
N ALA A 145 -1.27 -13.37 7.03
CA ALA A 145 -1.16 -13.27 8.48
C ALA A 145 -1.05 -11.81 8.95
N GLN A 146 -0.27 -10.96 8.26
CA GLN A 146 -0.22 -9.53 8.53
C GLN A 146 -1.57 -8.86 8.28
N ALA A 147 -2.21 -9.16 7.15
CA ALA A 147 -3.48 -8.56 6.75
C ALA A 147 -4.58 -8.76 7.80
N LYS A 148 -4.63 -9.93 8.45
CA LYS A 148 -5.59 -10.24 9.53
C LYS A 148 -5.47 -9.31 10.74
N ASN A 149 -4.33 -8.67 10.92
CA ASN A 149 -4.08 -7.72 12.02
C ASN A 149 -4.23 -6.25 11.59
N LEU A 150 -4.51 -5.98 10.32
CA LEU A 150 -4.69 -4.62 9.82
C LEU A 150 -6.18 -4.23 9.81
N PRO A 151 -6.51 -2.98 10.19
CA PRO A 151 -7.87 -2.49 10.07
C PRO A 151 -8.27 -2.34 8.60
N ILE A 152 -9.56 -2.60 8.30
CA ILE A 152 -10.13 -2.31 6.98
C ILE A 152 -10.37 -0.81 6.88
N VAL A 153 -9.72 -0.16 5.92
CA VAL A 153 -9.76 1.31 5.75
C VAL A 153 -10.52 1.74 4.49
N LEU A 154 -10.68 0.86 3.51
CA LEU A 154 -11.47 1.15 2.30
C LEU A 154 -12.96 0.88 2.54
N LYS A 155 -13.80 1.87 2.17
CA LYS A 155 -15.27 1.85 2.29
C LYS A 155 -15.93 2.22 0.95
#